data_b890f649243d2a7a21232a0687317108
#
_entry.id   b890f649243d2a7a21232a0687317108
#
_cell.length_a   1.000
_cell.length_b   1.000
_cell.length_c   1.000
_cell.angle_alpha   90.00
_cell.angle_beta   90.00
_cell.angle_gamma   90.00
#
_symmetry.space_group_name_H-M   'P 1'
#
loop_
_entity.id
_entity.type
_entity.pdbx_description
1 polymer ?
#
loop_
_entity_poly.entity_id
_entity_poly.type
_entity_poly.pdbx_seq_one_letter_code
_entity_poly.pdbx_strand_id
1 'polypeptide(L)'
;RTRDITGGLPRVADLFEARKPKEHAILAEISGVVSFGKETKGKNRLVITPDDGSEIYEELIPKWRTMNVFEGEHVNRGETVSDGPQNPHDILRLKGEVALTNYIVNEVQDVYRLQGVKINDKHIEVIVRQMLRKVDITDGGDTSFIKGEQVDYIRVMQENQAVLAQNKFPAKFERQLMGITKASLSTDSFISAASFQETTRVLTEAAVTGKDCLLYTSDAAD
;
A
#
# COMPACT_ATOMS: atom_id res chain seq x y z
N ARG A 1 5.06 -24.10 16.74
CA ARG A 1 4.07 -23.01 16.52
C ARG A 1 3.60 -23.10 15.09
N THR A 2 2.34 -23.45 14.90
CA THR A 2 1.69 -23.32 13.59
C THR A 2 1.74 -21.86 13.19
N ARG A 3 2.46 -21.55 12.10
CA ARG A 3 2.40 -20.24 11.47
C ARG A 3 0.95 -20.02 11.08
N ASP A 4 0.38 -18.91 11.52
CA ASP A 4 -1.01 -18.53 11.24
C ASP A 4 -1.10 -18.06 9.78
N ILE A 5 -0.98 -19.03 8.84
CA ILE A 5 -1.08 -18.79 7.40
C ILE A 5 -2.55 -18.92 7.06
N THR A 6 -3.21 -17.79 6.84
CA THR A 6 -4.58 -17.76 6.33
C THR A 6 -4.56 -18.27 4.89
N GLY A 7 -5.30 -19.36 4.62
CA GLY A 7 -5.42 -19.98 3.30
C GLY A 7 -6.85 -19.94 2.78
N GLY A 8 -7.01 -20.28 1.51
CA GLY A 8 -8.32 -20.37 0.86
C GLY A 8 -9.03 -19.00 0.71
N LEU A 9 -10.36 -19.00 0.67
CA LEU A 9 -11.16 -17.78 0.50
C LEU A 9 -10.93 -16.70 1.56
N PRO A 10 -10.69 -17.02 2.86
CA PRO A 10 -10.30 -15.99 3.83
C PRO A 10 -9.01 -15.24 3.44
N ARG A 11 -8.06 -15.88 2.77
CA ARG A 11 -6.84 -15.23 2.26
C ARG A 11 -7.15 -14.18 1.20
N VAL A 12 -8.11 -14.44 0.31
CA VAL A 12 -8.56 -13.47 -0.69
C VAL A 12 -9.14 -12.23 -0.02
N ALA A 13 -9.97 -12.40 1.01
CA ALA A 13 -10.50 -11.29 1.79
C ALA A 13 -9.39 -10.46 2.46
N ASP A 14 -8.39 -11.10 3.06
CA ASP A 14 -7.25 -10.42 3.68
C ASP A 14 -6.41 -9.64 2.66
N LEU A 15 -6.23 -10.18 1.45
CA LEU A 15 -5.52 -9.49 0.36
C LEU A 15 -6.26 -8.24 -0.11
N PHE A 16 -7.57 -8.32 -0.32
CA PHE A 16 -8.37 -7.16 -0.74
C PHE A 16 -8.58 -6.13 0.36
N GLU A 17 -8.54 -6.52 1.63
CA GLU A 17 -8.52 -5.58 2.76
C GLU A 17 -7.12 -5.02 3.05
N ALA A 18 -6.12 -5.45 2.30
CA ALA A 18 -4.72 -5.04 2.49
C ALA A 18 -4.24 -5.21 3.94
N ARG A 19 -4.66 -6.31 4.59
CA ARG A 19 -4.28 -6.59 5.98
C ARG A 19 -2.79 -6.89 6.07
N LYS A 20 -2.14 -6.27 7.05
CA LYS A 20 -0.74 -6.55 7.36
C LYS A 20 -0.61 -7.91 8.06
N PRO A 21 0.18 -8.85 7.52
CA PRO A 21 0.45 -10.12 8.19
C PRO A 21 1.16 -9.89 9.53
N LYS A 22 0.86 -10.72 10.54
CA LYS A 22 1.48 -10.59 11.88
C LYS A 22 3.01 -10.77 11.84
N GLU A 23 3.48 -11.73 11.06
CA GLU A 23 4.89 -12.09 10.90
C GLU A 23 5.32 -11.91 9.43
N HIS A 24 5.21 -10.67 8.94
CA HIS A 24 5.55 -10.36 7.55
C HIS A 24 7.05 -10.49 7.28
N ALA A 25 7.40 -10.83 6.05
CA ALA A 25 8.77 -10.82 5.56
C ALA A 25 9.37 -9.42 5.66
N ILE A 26 10.66 -9.34 5.93
CA ILE A 26 11.41 -8.09 5.90
C ILE A 26 12.01 -7.94 4.52
N LEU A 27 11.79 -6.80 3.89
CA LEU A 27 12.34 -6.44 2.60
C LEU A 27 13.48 -5.46 2.78
N ALA A 28 14.50 -5.52 1.91
CA ALA A 28 15.60 -4.56 1.93
C ALA A 28 15.10 -3.15 1.57
N GLU A 29 15.35 -2.18 2.44
CA GLU A 29 14.97 -0.78 2.24
C GLU A 29 15.84 -0.09 1.18
N ILE A 30 17.11 -0.47 1.12
CA ILE A 30 18.11 0.08 0.20
C ILE A 30 18.87 -1.05 -0.49
N SER A 31 19.47 -0.76 -1.64
CA SER A 31 20.39 -1.66 -2.30
C SER A 31 21.78 -1.52 -1.69
N GLY A 32 22.47 -2.62 -1.46
CA GLY A 32 23.80 -2.60 -0.88
C GLY A 32 24.29 -3.97 -0.39
N VAL A 33 25.40 -3.98 0.29
CA VAL A 33 26.02 -5.19 0.85
C VAL A 33 25.54 -5.43 2.28
N VAL A 34 25.10 -6.66 2.54
CA VAL A 34 24.62 -7.11 3.85
C VAL A 34 25.79 -7.41 4.78
N SER A 35 25.69 -6.94 6.00
CA SER A 35 26.56 -7.32 7.12
C SER A 35 25.76 -7.52 8.40
N PHE A 36 26.28 -8.32 9.31
CA PHE A 36 25.65 -8.53 10.62
C PHE A 36 26.42 -7.83 11.71
N GLY A 37 25.76 -6.92 12.40
CA GLY A 37 26.31 -6.18 13.54
C GLY A 37 26.19 -6.96 14.85
N LYS A 38 26.67 -6.33 15.93
CA LYS A 38 26.59 -6.91 17.28
C LYS A 38 25.15 -7.20 17.68
N GLU A 39 24.93 -8.39 18.20
CA GLU A 39 23.62 -8.80 18.74
C GLU A 39 23.19 -7.92 19.90
N THR A 40 21.92 -7.55 19.90
CA THR A 40 21.34 -6.70 20.95
C THR A 40 20.06 -7.34 21.48
N LYS A 41 20.01 -7.67 22.77
CA LYS A 41 18.83 -8.16 23.50
C LYS A 41 18.04 -9.29 22.76
N GLY A 42 18.75 -10.29 22.22
CA GLY A 42 18.12 -11.42 21.51
C GLY A 42 17.65 -11.11 20.09
N LYS A 43 18.10 -10.02 19.48
CA LYS A 43 17.89 -9.65 18.09
C LYS A 43 19.20 -9.62 17.34
N ASN A 44 19.20 -10.06 16.10
CA ASN A 44 20.30 -9.90 15.17
C ASN A 44 20.21 -8.50 14.55
N ARG A 45 21.34 -7.80 14.48
CA ARG A 45 21.41 -6.51 13.81
C ARG A 45 21.79 -6.77 12.35
N LEU A 46 20.87 -6.48 11.44
CA LEU A 46 21.13 -6.43 10.01
C LEU A 46 21.61 -5.03 9.66
N VAL A 47 22.70 -4.93 8.93
CA VAL A 47 23.27 -3.69 8.41
C VAL A 47 23.36 -3.81 6.91
N ILE A 48 22.80 -2.87 6.16
CA ILE A 48 22.95 -2.77 4.71
C ILE A 48 23.76 -1.53 4.41
N THR A 49 24.94 -1.73 3.82
CA THR A 49 25.84 -0.65 3.41
C THR A 49 25.59 -0.38 1.94
N PRO A 50 25.09 0.81 1.57
CA PRO A 50 24.80 1.15 0.18
C PRO A 50 26.09 1.33 -0.63
N ASP A 51 26.03 1.01 -1.92
CA ASP A 51 27.16 1.16 -2.85
C ASP A 51 27.53 2.63 -3.07
N ASP A 52 26.59 3.53 -2.91
CA ASP A 52 26.75 4.98 -3.13
C ASP A 52 27.36 5.74 -1.94
N GLY A 53 27.69 5.05 -0.83
CA GLY A 53 28.20 5.68 0.39
C GLY A 53 27.21 6.58 1.13
N SER A 54 25.90 6.46 0.85
CA SER A 54 24.82 7.13 1.56
C SER A 54 24.63 6.55 2.97
N GLU A 55 23.58 6.94 3.68
CA GLU A 55 23.32 6.47 5.04
C GLU A 55 23.16 4.95 5.10
N ILE A 56 23.84 4.35 6.10
CA ILE A 56 23.76 2.91 6.40
C ILE A 56 22.39 2.62 6.98
N TYR A 57 21.73 1.60 6.46
CA TYR A 57 20.46 1.12 6.99
C TYR A 57 20.68 0.02 8.02
N GLU A 58 20.12 0.18 9.22
CA GLU A 58 20.20 -0.82 10.29
C GLU A 58 18.80 -1.27 10.73
N GLU A 59 18.60 -2.58 10.82
CA GLU A 59 17.36 -3.17 11.32
C GLU A 59 17.62 -4.28 12.34
N LEU A 60 16.78 -4.34 13.38
CA LEU A 60 16.88 -5.33 14.45
C LEU A 60 15.88 -6.48 14.22
N ILE A 61 16.38 -7.61 13.76
CA ILE A 61 15.58 -8.80 13.42
C ILE A 61 15.61 -9.80 14.57
N PRO A 62 14.45 -10.29 15.05
CA PRO A 62 14.41 -11.31 16.10
C PRO A 62 15.16 -12.60 15.69
N LYS A 63 15.92 -13.20 16.60
CA LYS A 63 16.73 -14.41 16.36
C LYS A 63 15.94 -15.63 15.87
N TRP A 64 14.64 -15.69 16.18
CA TRP A 64 13.79 -16.81 15.76
C TRP A 64 13.38 -16.74 14.27
N ARG A 65 13.68 -15.63 13.59
CA ARG A 65 13.43 -15.50 12.14
C ARG A 65 14.56 -16.11 11.33
N THR A 66 14.15 -16.83 10.29
CA THR A 66 15.09 -17.33 9.30
C THR A 66 15.52 -16.21 8.37
N MET A 67 16.82 -16.02 8.22
CA MET A 67 17.40 -15.06 7.28
C MET A 67 17.62 -15.75 5.95
N ASN A 68 17.30 -15.08 4.85
CA ASN A 68 17.48 -15.58 3.49
C ASN A 68 18.75 -15.02 2.82
N VAL A 69 19.49 -14.19 3.55
CA VAL A 69 20.68 -13.52 3.05
C VAL A 69 21.90 -13.88 3.89
N PHE A 70 23.08 -13.88 3.27
CA PHE A 70 24.36 -14.17 3.90
C PHE A 70 25.19 -12.90 4.08
N GLU A 71 26.15 -12.97 5.00
CA GLU A 71 27.10 -11.87 5.21
C GLU A 71 27.94 -11.64 3.95
N GLY A 72 28.05 -10.39 3.51
CA GLY A 72 28.75 -10.01 2.29
C GLY A 72 27.92 -10.17 1.00
N GLU A 73 26.70 -10.62 1.08
CA GLU A 73 25.79 -10.71 -0.07
C GLU A 73 25.27 -9.34 -0.47
N HIS A 74 25.19 -9.09 -1.78
CA HIS A 74 24.60 -7.87 -2.31
C HIS A 74 23.09 -8.08 -2.49
N VAL A 75 22.27 -7.18 -1.91
CA VAL A 75 20.82 -7.18 -2.03
C VAL A 75 20.33 -5.95 -2.76
N ASN A 76 19.28 -6.11 -3.56
CA ASN A 76 18.60 -5.01 -4.21
C ASN A 76 17.43 -4.50 -3.34
N ARG A 77 17.11 -3.22 -3.49
CA ARG A 77 15.94 -2.64 -2.82
C ARG A 77 14.67 -3.45 -3.10
N GLY A 78 13.94 -3.81 -2.04
CA GLY A 78 12.74 -4.64 -2.13
C GLY A 78 12.98 -6.14 -2.17
N GLU A 79 14.23 -6.62 -2.11
CA GLU A 79 14.56 -8.04 -2.00
C GLU A 79 14.24 -8.58 -0.61
N THR A 80 13.83 -9.85 -0.55
CA THR A 80 13.37 -10.46 0.71
C THR A 80 14.57 -10.89 1.55
N VAL A 81 14.75 -10.24 2.69
CA VAL A 81 15.84 -10.49 3.63
C VAL A 81 15.49 -11.59 4.63
N SER A 82 14.25 -11.62 5.11
CA SER A 82 13.79 -12.65 6.04
C SER A 82 12.56 -13.36 5.53
N ASP A 83 12.46 -14.65 5.83
CA ASP A 83 11.32 -15.49 5.45
C ASP A 83 10.00 -15.01 6.10
N GLY A 84 8.91 -15.15 5.35
CA GLY A 84 7.55 -14.83 5.79
C GLY A 84 6.63 -14.38 4.65
N PRO A 85 5.32 -14.20 4.94
CA PRO A 85 4.39 -13.62 3.97
C PRO A 85 4.75 -12.16 3.70
N GLN A 86 4.73 -11.75 2.44
CA GLN A 86 5.03 -10.36 2.07
C GLN A 86 3.90 -9.43 2.51
N ASN A 87 4.27 -8.23 2.98
CA ASN A 87 3.32 -7.18 3.30
C ASN A 87 3.02 -6.36 2.05
N PRO A 88 1.76 -6.27 1.58
CA PRO A 88 1.41 -5.49 0.40
C PRO A 88 1.84 -4.01 0.46
N HIS A 89 1.78 -3.40 1.64
CA HIS A 89 2.22 -2.01 1.83
C HIS A 89 3.71 -1.80 1.57
N ASP A 90 4.55 -2.75 2.02
CA ASP A 90 6.00 -2.68 1.79
C ASP A 90 6.34 -2.94 0.32
N ILE A 91 5.61 -3.83 -0.35
CA ILE A 91 5.75 -4.05 -1.79
C ILE A 91 5.46 -2.76 -2.56
N LEU A 92 4.38 -2.06 -2.23
CA LEU A 92 4.04 -0.80 -2.88
C LEU A 92 5.15 0.26 -2.69
N ARG A 93 5.61 0.41 -1.45
CA ARG A 93 6.61 1.42 -1.08
C ARG A 93 7.99 1.16 -1.71
N LEU A 94 8.41 -0.11 -1.79
CA LEU A 94 9.76 -0.48 -2.22
C LEU A 94 9.85 -0.87 -3.70
N LYS A 95 8.84 -1.59 -4.22
CA LYS A 95 8.84 -2.13 -5.59
C LYS A 95 7.89 -1.40 -6.55
N GLY A 96 6.96 -0.61 -6.03
CA GLY A 96 6.00 0.16 -6.82
C GLY A 96 4.67 -0.56 -7.11
N GLU A 97 3.80 0.15 -7.87
CA GLU A 97 2.41 -0.29 -8.12
C GLU A 97 2.29 -1.53 -9.01
N VAL A 98 3.16 -1.66 -10.00
CA VAL A 98 3.15 -2.81 -10.94
C VAL A 98 3.49 -4.11 -10.21
N ALA A 99 4.52 -4.08 -9.37
CA ALA A 99 4.93 -5.24 -8.57
C ALA A 99 3.84 -5.63 -7.56
N LEU A 100 3.20 -4.66 -6.92
CA LEU A 100 2.07 -4.91 -6.03
C LEU A 100 0.89 -5.53 -6.76
N THR A 101 0.52 -5.00 -7.92
CA THR A 101 -0.60 -5.51 -8.72
C THR A 101 -0.36 -6.96 -9.11
N ASN A 102 0.83 -7.27 -9.65
CA ASN A 102 1.21 -8.63 -9.99
C ASN A 102 1.19 -9.56 -8.77
N TYR A 103 1.67 -9.10 -7.63
CA TYR A 103 1.63 -9.87 -6.38
C TYR A 103 0.19 -10.22 -5.98
N ILE A 104 -0.71 -9.23 -5.91
CA ILE A 104 -2.11 -9.46 -5.52
C ILE A 104 -2.82 -10.36 -6.52
N VAL A 105 -2.65 -10.12 -7.84
CA VAL A 105 -3.25 -10.94 -8.88
C VAL A 105 -2.79 -12.39 -8.76
N ASN A 106 -1.51 -12.65 -8.61
CA ASN A 106 -0.97 -14.00 -8.49
C ASN A 106 -1.49 -14.71 -7.23
N GLU A 107 -1.44 -14.05 -6.07
CA GLU A 107 -1.92 -14.62 -4.80
C GLU A 107 -3.42 -14.97 -4.86
N VAL A 108 -4.25 -14.09 -5.41
CA VAL A 108 -5.70 -14.34 -5.57
C VAL A 108 -5.95 -15.46 -6.57
N GLN A 109 -5.27 -15.44 -7.71
CA GLN A 109 -5.41 -16.47 -8.74
C GLN A 109 -4.98 -17.86 -8.24
N ASP A 110 -3.94 -17.93 -7.43
CA ASP A 110 -3.48 -19.21 -6.86
C ASP A 110 -4.56 -19.82 -5.95
N VAL A 111 -5.24 -19.02 -5.14
CA VAL A 111 -6.35 -19.49 -4.31
C VAL A 111 -7.49 -20.06 -5.18
N TYR A 112 -7.88 -19.34 -6.23
CA TYR A 112 -8.97 -19.78 -7.11
C TYR A 112 -8.59 -20.98 -7.98
N ARG A 113 -7.35 -21.04 -8.48
CA ARG A 113 -6.83 -22.19 -9.24
C ARG A 113 -6.84 -23.47 -8.43
N LEU A 114 -6.46 -23.40 -7.15
CA LEU A 114 -6.53 -24.56 -6.23
C LEU A 114 -7.96 -25.09 -6.06
N GLN A 115 -8.96 -24.24 -6.24
CA GLN A 115 -10.37 -24.61 -6.19
C GLN A 115 -10.96 -24.95 -7.57
N GLY A 116 -10.15 -24.96 -8.64
CA GLY A 116 -10.59 -25.27 -9.99
C GLY A 116 -11.38 -24.13 -10.67
N VAL A 117 -11.42 -22.95 -10.09
CA VAL A 117 -12.12 -21.77 -10.64
C VAL A 117 -11.19 -20.97 -11.54
N LYS A 118 -11.64 -20.69 -12.77
CA LYS A 118 -10.90 -19.85 -13.72
C LYS A 118 -11.49 -18.44 -13.74
N ILE A 119 -10.67 -17.45 -13.37
CA ILE A 119 -11.02 -16.03 -13.40
C ILE A 119 -10.01 -15.30 -14.27
N ASN A 120 -10.47 -14.33 -15.06
CA ASN A 120 -9.57 -13.49 -15.84
C ASN A 120 -8.95 -12.41 -14.93
N ASP A 121 -7.64 -12.18 -15.09
CA ASP A 121 -6.86 -11.24 -14.28
C ASP A 121 -7.45 -9.83 -14.28
N LYS A 122 -8.06 -9.39 -15.37
CA LYS A 122 -8.69 -8.06 -15.48
C LYS A 122 -9.70 -7.75 -14.37
N HIS A 123 -10.42 -8.76 -13.86
CA HIS A 123 -11.40 -8.56 -12.79
C HIS A 123 -10.73 -8.24 -11.46
N ILE A 124 -9.56 -8.83 -11.20
CA ILE A 124 -8.75 -8.56 -10.02
C ILE A 124 -8.03 -7.21 -10.17
N GLU A 125 -7.48 -6.94 -11.35
CA GLU A 125 -6.78 -5.68 -11.66
C GLU A 125 -7.68 -4.45 -11.49
N VAL A 126 -8.95 -4.55 -11.89
CA VAL A 126 -9.93 -3.46 -11.66
C VAL A 126 -10.10 -3.16 -10.17
N ILE A 127 -10.16 -4.18 -9.32
CA ILE A 127 -10.28 -4.00 -7.86
C ILE A 127 -9.00 -3.36 -7.31
N VAL A 128 -7.83 -3.85 -7.70
CA VAL A 128 -6.53 -3.31 -7.24
C VAL A 128 -6.37 -1.85 -7.68
N ARG A 129 -6.80 -1.49 -8.88
CA ARG A 129 -6.83 -0.10 -9.35
C ARG A 129 -7.63 0.81 -8.43
N GLN A 130 -8.79 0.36 -7.93
CA GLN A 130 -9.58 1.13 -6.98
C GLN A 130 -8.91 1.24 -5.60
N MET A 131 -8.20 0.20 -5.17
CA MET A 131 -7.41 0.22 -3.94
C MET A 131 -6.24 1.21 -3.98
N LEU A 132 -5.71 1.52 -5.16
CA LEU A 132 -4.59 2.44 -5.40
C LEU A 132 -5.03 3.84 -5.85
N ARG A 133 -6.30 4.15 -5.75
CA ARG A 133 -6.87 5.41 -6.23
C ARG A 133 -6.38 6.64 -5.46
N LYS A 134 -6.20 6.52 -4.15
CA LYS A 134 -5.80 7.61 -3.27
C LYS A 134 -4.28 7.70 -3.10
N VAL A 135 -3.82 8.91 -2.88
CA VAL A 135 -2.43 9.23 -2.57
C VAL A 135 -2.36 10.12 -1.34
N ASP A 136 -1.28 10.03 -0.59
CA ASP A 136 -0.98 10.91 0.54
C ASP A 136 -0.02 12.00 0.08
N ILE A 137 -0.35 13.25 0.37
CA ILE A 137 0.50 14.41 0.05
C ILE A 137 1.63 14.49 1.07
N THR A 138 2.87 14.36 0.60
CA THR A 138 4.07 14.50 1.45
C THR A 138 4.53 15.95 1.54
N ASP A 139 4.37 16.71 0.46
CA ASP A 139 4.68 18.13 0.38
C ASP A 139 3.71 18.80 -0.59
N GLY A 140 3.02 19.84 -0.13
CA GLY A 140 2.02 20.54 -0.95
C GLY A 140 2.60 21.43 -2.05
N GLY A 141 3.88 21.81 -1.97
CA GLY A 141 4.47 22.76 -2.92
C GLY A 141 3.65 24.05 -3.02
N ASP A 142 3.45 24.52 -4.26
CA ASP A 142 2.63 25.69 -4.58
C ASP A 142 1.18 25.35 -4.96
N THR A 143 0.73 24.12 -4.64
CA THR A 143 -0.64 23.65 -4.88
C THR A 143 -1.56 23.99 -3.71
N SER A 144 -2.87 23.78 -3.89
CA SER A 144 -3.86 23.96 -2.82
C SER A 144 -3.86 22.84 -1.75
N PHE A 145 -3.06 21.79 -1.95
CA PHE A 145 -3.03 20.62 -1.07
C PHE A 145 -2.24 20.85 0.23
N ILE A 146 -2.71 20.22 1.29
CA ILE A 146 -2.07 20.27 2.61
C ILE A 146 -1.28 18.98 2.83
N LYS A 147 -0.13 19.09 3.50
CA LYS A 147 0.68 17.92 3.89
C LYS A 147 -0.14 16.94 4.74
N GLY A 148 -0.14 15.66 4.34
CA GLY A 148 -0.89 14.59 5.01
C GLY A 148 -2.34 14.45 4.54
N GLU A 149 -2.77 15.24 3.55
CA GLU A 149 -4.09 15.11 2.95
C GLU A 149 -4.16 13.90 2.02
N GLN A 150 -5.28 13.15 2.08
CA GLN A 150 -5.57 12.04 1.17
C GLN A 150 -6.42 12.53 0.00
N VAL A 151 -5.84 12.50 -1.19
CA VAL A 151 -6.46 13.02 -2.41
C VAL A 151 -6.48 11.95 -3.51
N ASP A 152 -7.40 12.09 -4.45
CA ASP A 152 -7.40 11.24 -5.65
C ASP A 152 -6.18 11.53 -6.53
N TYR A 153 -5.51 10.49 -6.97
CA TYR A 153 -4.33 10.59 -7.83
C TYR A 153 -4.56 11.45 -9.07
N ILE A 154 -5.70 11.28 -9.72
CA ILE A 154 -6.05 12.04 -10.94
C ILE A 154 -6.10 13.54 -10.64
N ARG A 155 -6.71 13.93 -9.52
CA ARG A 155 -6.81 15.33 -9.11
C ARG A 155 -5.45 15.94 -8.84
N VAL A 156 -4.55 15.21 -8.16
CA VAL A 156 -3.18 15.67 -7.91
C VAL A 156 -2.42 15.86 -9.21
N MET A 157 -2.56 14.93 -10.16
CA MET A 157 -1.91 15.04 -11.47
C MET A 157 -2.41 16.25 -12.26
N GLN A 158 -3.71 16.51 -12.27
CA GLN A 158 -4.29 17.68 -12.95
C GLN A 158 -3.78 19.00 -12.35
N GLU A 159 -3.79 19.11 -11.02
CA GLU A 159 -3.33 20.32 -10.34
C GLU A 159 -1.81 20.52 -10.50
N ASN A 160 -1.03 19.45 -10.40
CA ASN A 160 0.42 19.51 -10.68
C ASN A 160 0.72 19.97 -12.11
N GLN A 161 -0.03 19.51 -13.11
CA GLN A 161 0.11 19.99 -14.48
C GLN A 161 -0.18 21.51 -14.61
N ALA A 162 -1.24 21.98 -13.95
CA ALA A 162 -1.60 23.40 -13.95
C ALA A 162 -0.53 24.27 -13.27
N VAL A 163 0.05 23.82 -12.18
CA VAL A 163 1.11 24.51 -11.43
C VAL A 163 2.42 24.51 -12.22
N LEU A 164 2.79 23.40 -12.85
CA LEU A 164 3.97 23.31 -13.74
C LEU A 164 3.86 24.23 -14.94
N ALA A 165 2.67 24.38 -15.54
CA ALA A 165 2.43 25.34 -16.62
C ALA A 165 2.66 26.80 -16.20
N GLN A 166 2.59 27.10 -14.89
CA GLN A 166 2.89 28.41 -14.30
C GLN A 166 4.35 28.52 -13.81
N ASN A 167 5.22 27.54 -14.09
CA ASN A 167 6.61 27.45 -13.59
C ASN A 167 6.71 27.50 -12.05
N LYS A 168 5.77 26.89 -11.36
CA LYS A 168 5.72 26.74 -9.90
C LYS A 168 6.06 25.31 -9.47
N PHE A 169 6.28 25.09 -8.18
CA PHE A 169 6.64 23.80 -7.63
C PHE A 169 5.42 22.88 -7.47
N PRO A 170 5.42 21.66 -8.05
CA PRO A 170 4.33 20.70 -7.92
C PRO A 170 4.31 20.05 -6.53
N ALA A 171 3.15 19.55 -6.13
CA ALA A 171 3.02 18.74 -4.92
C ALA A 171 3.72 17.39 -5.08
N LYS A 172 4.40 16.95 -4.01
CA LYS A 172 4.97 15.61 -3.88
C LYS A 172 3.96 14.71 -3.15
N PHE A 173 3.83 13.49 -3.62
CA PHE A 173 2.87 12.54 -3.07
C PHE A 173 3.43 11.12 -3.09
N GLU A 174 2.87 10.28 -2.23
CA GLU A 174 3.14 8.84 -2.20
C GLU A 174 1.84 8.06 -2.44
N ARG A 175 1.93 6.98 -3.22
CA ARG A 175 0.80 6.06 -3.44
C ARG A 175 0.43 5.36 -2.14
N GLN A 176 -0.86 5.33 -1.82
CA GLN A 176 -1.39 4.62 -0.67
C GLN A 176 -2.21 3.41 -1.12
N LEU A 177 -1.97 2.28 -0.47
CA LEU A 177 -2.80 1.09 -0.63
C LEU A 177 -3.93 1.13 0.41
N MET A 178 -5.16 1.12 -0.06
CA MET A 178 -6.35 1.07 0.80
C MET A 178 -7.06 -0.26 0.64
N GLY A 179 -7.51 -0.86 1.74
CA GLY A 179 -8.44 -1.99 1.68
C GLY A 179 -9.76 -1.59 1.02
N ILE A 180 -10.47 -2.55 0.44
CA ILE A 180 -11.72 -2.29 -0.29
C ILE A 180 -12.78 -1.61 0.57
N THR A 181 -12.90 -1.95 1.86
CA THR A 181 -13.82 -1.31 2.79
C THR A 181 -13.48 0.17 2.98
N LYS A 182 -12.22 0.49 3.25
CA LYS A 182 -11.76 1.87 3.41
C LYS A 182 -11.91 2.67 2.11
N ALA A 183 -11.58 2.07 0.97
CA ALA A 183 -11.73 2.69 -0.34
C ALA A 183 -13.21 3.02 -0.64
N SER A 184 -14.13 2.11 -0.30
CA SER A 184 -15.57 2.33 -0.50
C SER A 184 -16.14 3.41 0.41
N LEU A 185 -15.63 3.57 1.63
CA LEU A 185 -16.04 4.63 2.57
C LEU A 185 -15.40 5.99 2.25
N SER A 186 -14.30 6.02 1.52
CA SER A 186 -13.56 7.23 1.15
C SER A 186 -13.99 7.82 -0.20
N THR A 187 -15.20 7.54 -0.66
CA THR A 187 -15.76 8.11 -1.89
C THR A 187 -16.22 9.55 -1.68
N ASP A 188 -16.29 10.32 -2.77
CA ASP A 188 -16.76 11.72 -2.72
C ASP A 188 -18.24 11.81 -2.37
N SER A 189 -19.05 10.81 -2.77
CA SER A 189 -20.46 10.71 -2.42
C SER A 189 -20.64 10.07 -1.04
N PHE A 190 -20.97 10.88 -0.04
CA PHE A 190 -21.27 10.37 1.31
C PHE A 190 -22.53 9.50 1.37
N ILE A 191 -23.49 9.69 0.46
CA ILE A 191 -24.69 8.84 0.36
C ILE A 191 -24.32 7.42 -0.06
N SER A 192 -23.45 7.27 -1.06
CA SER A 192 -22.92 5.97 -1.47
C SER A 192 -22.17 5.29 -0.33
N ALA A 193 -21.33 6.02 0.39
CA ALA A 193 -20.61 5.50 1.55
C ALA A 193 -21.56 5.06 2.67
N ALA A 194 -22.57 5.88 2.98
CA ALA A 194 -23.58 5.57 4.01
C ALA A 194 -24.44 4.36 3.67
N SER A 195 -24.73 4.12 2.39
CA SER A 195 -25.48 2.94 1.95
C SER A 195 -24.69 1.64 2.03
N PHE A 196 -23.37 1.73 2.10
CA PHE A 196 -22.46 0.56 2.16
C PHE A 196 -22.28 0.05 3.59
N GLN A 197 -21.70 0.85 4.47
CA GLN A 197 -21.46 0.51 5.89
C GLN A 197 -21.38 1.77 6.75
N GLU A 198 -21.50 1.60 8.08
CA GLU A 198 -21.34 2.67 9.07
C GLU A 198 -22.22 3.91 8.79
N THR A 199 -23.48 3.68 8.42
CA THR A 199 -24.42 4.74 7.99
C THR A 199 -24.45 5.92 8.94
N THR A 200 -24.58 5.71 10.24
CA THR A 200 -24.65 6.78 11.24
C THR A 200 -23.37 7.60 11.30
N ARG A 201 -22.21 6.93 11.30
CA ARG A 201 -20.91 7.60 11.33
C ARG A 201 -20.69 8.46 10.10
N VAL A 202 -20.94 7.90 8.92
CA VAL A 202 -20.76 8.60 7.63
C VAL A 202 -21.66 9.81 7.54
N LEU A 203 -22.94 9.69 7.88
CA LEU A 203 -23.90 10.80 7.84
C LEU A 203 -23.56 11.88 8.87
N THR A 204 -23.15 11.50 10.08
CA THR A 204 -22.73 12.45 11.11
C THR A 204 -21.49 13.22 10.67
N GLU A 205 -20.49 12.55 10.13
CA GLU A 205 -19.27 13.18 9.62
C GLU A 205 -19.56 14.13 8.45
N ALA A 206 -20.42 13.70 7.51
CA ALA A 206 -20.85 14.54 6.40
C ALA A 206 -21.61 15.81 6.87
N ALA A 207 -22.46 15.68 7.88
CA ALA A 207 -23.18 16.80 8.46
C ALA A 207 -22.25 17.79 9.18
N VAL A 208 -21.29 17.28 9.97
CA VAL A 208 -20.32 18.13 10.69
C VAL A 208 -19.38 18.85 9.72
N THR A 209 -18.96 18.19 8.65
CA THR A 209 -18.07 18.78 7.64
C THR A 209 -18.81 19.63 6.60
N GLY A 210 -20.15 19.67 6.62
CA GLY A 210 -20.96 20.45 5.69
C GLY A 210 -20.84 19.99 4.24
N LYS A 211 -20.77 18.68 4.00
CA LYS A 211 -20.70 18.13 2.64
C LYS A 211 -22.02 18.26 1.92
N ASP A 212 -21.98 18.74 0.67
CA ASP A 212 -23.15 18.84 -0.18
C ASP A 212 -23.53 17.48 -0.78
N CYS A 213 -24.83 17.26 -0.97
CA CYS A 213 -25.35 16.09 -1.67
C CYS A 213 -25.29 16.31 -3.18
N LEU A 214 -24.53 15.47 -3.88
CA LEU A 214 -24.36 15.54 -5.35
C LEU A 214 -25.39 14.71 -6.14
N LEU A 215 -26.54 14.38 -5.55
CA LEU A 215 -27.58 13.60 -6.26
C LEU A 215 -28.09 14.30 -7.53
N TYR A 216 -28.13 15.61 -7.52
CA TYR A 216 -28.55 16.42 -8.67
C TYR A 216 -27.51 16.52 -9.81
N THR A 217 -26.29 16.01 -9.59
CA THR A 217 -25.24 15.94 -10.61
C THR A 217 -25.10 14.54 -11.22
N SER A 218 -25.89 13.57 -10.76
CA SER A 218 -25.93 12.24 -11.33
C SER A 218 -27.01 12.15 -12.40
N ASP A 219 -26.76 11.42 -13.49
CA ASP A 219 -27.72 11.17 -14.57
C ASP A 219 -29.02 10.48 -14.11
N ALA A 220 -29.05 10.02 -12.86
CA ALA A 220 -30.25 9.45 -12.22
C ALA A 220 -31.22 10.53 -11.68
N ALA A 221 -30.88 11.79 -11.79
CA ALA A 221 -31.72 12.92 -11.34
C ALA A 221 -32.51 13.59 -12.49
N ASP A 222 -32.32 13.14 -13.75
CA ASP A 222 -33.04 13.57 -14.95
C ASP A 222 -34.25 12.68 -15.26
#